data_70c029921ac0b1d0c7c3130e94299250
#
_entry.id   70c029921ac0b1d0c7c3130e94299250
#
_cell.length_a   1.000
_cell.length_b   1.000
_cell.length_c   1.000
_cell.angle_alpha   90.00
_cell.angle_beta   90.00
_cell.angle_gamma   90.00
#
_symmetry.space_group_name_H-M   'P 1'
#
loop_
_entity.id
_entity.type
_entity.pdbx_description
1 polymer ?
#
loop_
_entity_poly.entity_id
_entity_poly.type
_entity_poly.pdbx_seq_one_letter_code
_entity_poly.pdbx_strand_id
1 'polypeptide(L)'
;MKVHRRNKLADVFFRASKDALDNITSAFDFVHPLNVSLRYTRSVIAEALADNPDLTTADFQRMIDPNNIVHGVNYNRAFIDTAWISQEESLAWLLLNNLFAIHEGWAQRLFEDIFSGFHYTDRFIKNLEFPGLTNKFLSYYVTNGKKSVALDGAFWGVYKAKSHLDFSKLENYMLCYRYFKEARNCYMHHNFVASQKLIDAYNDYIPVATTTDLDVSEVPEIAPPVLGQPVQLRLRDVIGFSQLVRRIIIISDINLLCTTAAEKEFFDRTPSNWTCRTLSGNPSRAKGQINRYSEKLDFLNLNGRRIIRICSLITVFSLYS
;
A
#
# COMPACT_ATOMS: atom_id res chain seq x y z
N MET A 1 -3.85 -24.68 18.41
CA MET A 1 -4.10 -23.39 17.75
C MET A 1 -2.83 -22.99 17.01
N LYS A 2 -2.75 -23.17 15.67
CA LYS A 2 -1.60 -22.75 14.89
C LYS A 2 -1.66 -21.21 14.81
N VAL A 3 -0.73 -20.54 15.50
CA VAL A 3 -0.50 -19.10 15.32
C VAL A 3 -0.24 -18.88 13.85
N HIS A 4 -1.17 -18.19 13.16
CA HIS A 4 -0.94 -17.73 11.80
C HIS A 4 0.38 -16.94 11.82
N ARG A 5 1.37 -17.42 11.05
CA ARG A 5 2.54 -16.63 10.74
C ARG A 5 2.02 -15.30 10.23
N ARG A 6 2.21 -14.23 11.01
CA ARG A 6 2.10 -12.86 10.49
C ARG A 6 2.86 -12.88 9.17
N ASN A 7 2.18 -12.60 8.07
CA ASN A 7 2.85 -12.32 6.81
C ASN A 7 3.88 -11.24 7.14
N LYS A 8 5.18 -11.60 7.09
CA LYS A 8 6.22 -10.58 7.23
C LYS A 8 5.93 -9.59 6.14
N LEU A 9 5.54 -8.37 6.54
CA LEU A 9 5.49 -7.23 5.65
C LEU A 9 6.77 -7.21 4.83
N ALA A 10 6.65 -6.97 3.54
CA ALA A 10 7.83 -6.87 2.69
C ALA A 10 8.77 -5.83 3.30
N ASP A 11 10.02 -6.20 3.44
CA ASP A 11 11.03 -5.30 3.94
C ASP A 11 11.22 -4.15 2.92
N VAL A 12 10.94 -2.91 3.30
CA VAL A 12 11.13 -1.70 2.50
C VAL A 12 12.21 -0.82 3.11
N PHE A 13 12.83 0.02 2.29
CA PHE A 13 13.96 0.84 2.72
C PHE A 13 13.50 2.15 3.38
N PHE A 14 12.58 2.88 2.74
CA PHE A 14 12.13 4.19 3.23
C PHE A 14 11.07 4.05 4.34
N ARG A 15 11.14 4.92 5.35
CA ARG A 15 10.11 5.00 6.42
C ARG A 15 8.74 5.30 5.86
N ALA A 16 8.66 6.23 4.90
CA ALA A 16 7.40 6.55 4.23
C ALA A 16 6.73 5.31 3.63
N SER A 17 7.50 4.41 3.02
CA SER A 17 6.99 3.15 2.45
C SER A 17 6.53 2.17 3.54
N LYS A 18 7.27 2.07 4.64
CA LYS A 18 6.87 1.26 5.79
C LYS A 18 5.55 1.74 6.39
N ASP A 19 5.45 3.04 6.68
CA ASP A 19 4.24 3.66 7.21
C ASP A 19 3.04 3.43 6.29
N ALA A 20 3.22 3.55 4.97
CA ALA A 20 2.15 3.30 4.01
C ALA A 20 1.67 1.83 4.03
N LEU A 21 2.60 0.86 4.07
CA LEU A 21 2.24 -0.56 4.16
C LEU A 21 1.55 -0.90 5.48
N ASP A 22 1.95 -0.29 6.59
CA ASP A 22 1.32 -0.44 7.89
C ASP A 22 -0.08 0.20 7.90
N ASN A 23 -0.25 1.38 7.29
CA ASN A 23 -1.55 2.04 7.13
C ASN A 23 -2.52 1.22 6.26
N ILE A 24 -2.04 0.59 5.17
CA ILE A 24 -2.87 -0.34 4.39
C ILE A 24 -3.30 -1.52 5.28
N THR A 25 -2.41 -2.08 6.08
CA THR A 25 -2.75 -3.17 7.01
C THR A 25 -3.82 -2.72 8.02
N SER A 26 -3.64 -1.55 8.62
CA SER A 26 -4.59 -0.98 9.59
C SER A 26 -5.98 -0.73 8.97
N ALA A 27 -6.04 -0.32 7.69
CA ALA A 27 -7.31 -0.17 6.99
C ALA A 27 -8.07 -1.50 6.88
N PHE A 28 -7.36 -2.61 6.65
CA PHE A 28 -7.95 -3.94 6.63
C PHE A 28 -8.32 -4.45 8.02
N ASP A 29 -7.51 -4.16 9.04
CA ASP A 29 -7.80 -4.50 10.44
C ASP A 29 -9.10 -3.81 10.91
N PHE A 30 -9.49 -2.70 10.27
CA PHE A 30 -10.77 -2.04 10.50
C PHE A 30 -11.90 -2.62 9.63
N VAL A 31 -11.71 -2.72 8.32
CA VAL A 31 -12.79 -3.07 7.37
C VAL A 31 -13.22 -4.53 7.49
N HIS A 32 -12.31 -5.48 7.72
CA HIS A 32 -12.68 -6.89 7.84
C HIS A 32 -13.57 -7.18 9.04
N PRO A 33 -13.24 -6.76 10.29
CA PRO A 33 -14.13 -6.93 11.42
C PRO A 33 -15.47 -6.22 11.24
N LEU A 34 -15.48 -5.03 10.63
CA LEU A 34 -16.69 -4.29 10.35
C LEU A 34 -17.61 -5.06 9.38
N ASN A 35 -17.07 -5.60 8.29
CA ASN A 35 -17.82 -6.43 7.34
C ASN A 35 -18.44 -7.67 8.03
N VAL A 36 -17.65 -8.36 8.86
CA VAL A 36 -18.13 -9.53 9.63
C VAL A 36 -19.21 -9.12 10.60
N SER A 37 -19.02 -8.02 11.34
CA SER A 37 -19.98 -7.52 12.33
C SER A 37 -21.32 -7.12 11.67
N LEU A 38 -21.28 -6.42 10.53
CA LEU A 38 -22.48 -6.07 9.79
C LEU A 38 -23.23 -7.30 9.30
N ARG A 39 -22.54 -8.31 8.76
CA ARG A 39 -23.16 -9.57 8.34
C ARG A 39 -23.81 -10.30 9.51
N TYR A 40 -23.11 -10.38 10.64
CA TYR A 40 -23.61 -11.03 11.85
C TYR A 40 -24.86 -10.30 12.37
N THR A 41 -24.83 -8.98 12.46
CA THR A 41 -25.99 -8.19 12.91
C THR A 41 -27.21 -8.42 12.01
N ARG A 42 -27.00 -8.47 10.69
CA ARG A 42 -28.08 -8.78 9.74
C ARG A 42 -28.68 -10.18 9.96
N SER A 43 -27.83 -11.20 10.22
CA SER A 43 -28.34 -12.55 10.48
C SER A 43 -29.15 -12.62 11.76
N VAL A 44 -28.72 -11.96 12.83
CA VAL A 44 -29.46 -11.88 14.10
C VAL A 44 -30.81 -11.21 13.92
N ILE A 45 -30.87 -10.11 13.15
CA ILE A 45 -32.14 -9.41 12.85
C ILE A 45 -33.07 -10.30 12.00
N ALA A 46 -32.49 -10.97 10.98
CA ALA A 46 -33.29 -11.84 10.11
C ALA A 46 -33.89 -13.03 10.89
N GLU A 47 -33.12 -13.64 11.80
CA GLU A 47 -33.61 -14.70 12.69
C GLU A 47 -34.69 -14.17 13.62
N ALA A 48 -34.50 -13.01 14.25
CA ALA A 48 -35.48 -12.41 15.14
C ALA A 48 -36.82 -12.08 14.42
N LEU A 49 -36.76 -11.61 13.17
CA LEU A 49 -37.94 -11.36 12.33
C LEU A 49 -38.64 -12.64 11.90
N ALA A 50 -37.90 -13.72 11.67
CA ALA A 50 -38.49 -15.02 11.35
C ALA A 50 -39.30 -15.57 12.56
N ASP A 51 -38.79 -15.34 13.78
CA ASP A 51 -39.47 -15.75 15.01
C ASP A 51 -40.62 -14.82 15.40
N ASN A 52 -40.50 -13.52 15.14
CA ASN A 52 -41.51 -12.51 15.41
C ASN A 52 -41.56 -11.42 14.32
N PRO A 53 -42.44 -11.56 13.31
CA PRO A 53 -42.55 -10.62 12.20
C PRO A 53 -43.02 -9.19 12.58
N ASP A 54 -43.61 -9.03 13.77
CA ASP A 54 -44.15 -7.75 14.24
C ASP A 54 -43.14 -6.88 15.00
N LEU A 55 -41.83 -7.25 15.00
CA LEU A 55 -40.80 -6.47 15.64
C LEU A 55 -40.71 -5.07 15.05
N THR A 56 -40.67 -4.08 15.93
CA THR A 56 -40.57 -2.66 15.56
C THR A 56 -39.15 -2.16 15.51
N THR A 57 -38.95 -0.97 14.91
CA THR A 57 -37.63 -0.27 14.96
C THR A 57 -37.12 -0.07 16.39
N ALA A 58 -38.02 0.16 17.36
CA ALA A 58 -37.65 0.31 18.77
C ALA A 58 -37.17 -1.02 19.39
N ASP A 59 -37.69 -2.15 18.92
CA ASP A 59 -37.25 -3.48 19.36
C ASP A 59 -35.84 -3.75 18.83
N PHE A 60 -35.56 -3.43 17.55
CA PHE A 60 -34.19 -3.54 17.00
C PHE A 60 -33.22 -2.60 17.70
N GLN A 61 -33.63 -1.37 18.04
CA GLN A 61 -32.77 -0.47 18.82
C GLN A 61 -32.36 -1.13 20.15
N ARG A 62 -33.32 -1.72 20.86
CA ARG A 62 -33.04 -2.39 22.15
C ARG A 62 -32.16 -3.62 22.01
N MET A 63 -32.26 -4.35 20.90
CA MET A 63 -31.48 -5.55 20.63
C MET A 63 -30.03 -5.22 20.26
N ILE A 64 -29.80 -4.20 19.42
CA ILE A 64 -28.51 -3.91 18.81
C ILE A 64 -27.74 -2.88 19.63
N ASP A 65 -28.42 -1.84 20.11
CA ASP A 65 -27.85 -0.73 20.88
C ASP A 65 -28.70 -0.43 22.13
N PRO A 66 -28.71 -1.36 23.11
CA PRO A 66 -29.57 -1.22 24.31
C PRO A 66 -29.23 0.01 25.15
N ASN A 67 -28.03 0.53 25.04
CA ASN A 67 -27.59 1.72 25.75
C ASN A 67 -27.81 3.02 24.94
N ASN A 68 -28.36 2.91 23.74
CA ASN A 68 -28.63 4.03 22.84
C ASN A 68 -27.37 4.91 22.60
N ILE A 69 -26.25 4.27 22.35
CA ILE A 69 -24.95 4.93 22.14
C ILE A 69 -24.95 5.72 20.84
N VAL A 70 -25.64 5.22 19.81
CA VAL A 70 -25.72 5.84 18.49
C VAL A 70 -27.13 6.35 18.25
N HIS A 71 -27.28 7.66 18.21
CA HIS A 71 -28.58 8.31 18.00
C HIS A 71 -28.94 8.46 16.52
N GLY A 72 -30.25 8.41 16.20
CA GLY A 72 -30.76 8.70 14.86
C GLY A 72 -30.59 7.60 13.82
N VAL A 73 -30.19 6.38 14.23
CA VAL A 73 -30.07 5.23 13.33
C VAL A 73 -31.46 4.67 13.05
N ASN A 74 -31.81 4.56 11.76
CA ASN A 74 -32.97 3.77 11.33
C ASN A 74 -32.53 2.33 11.07
N TYR A 75 -32.71 1.45 12.07
CA TYR A 75 -32.26 0.06 12.01
C TYR A 75 -33.00 -0.74 10.94
N ASN A 76 -34.30 -0.47 10.69
CA ASN A 76 -35.03 -1.13 9.60
C ASN A 76 -34.41 -0.79 8.27
N ARG A 77 -34.20 0.50 7.98
CA ARG A 77 -33.55 0.92 6.73
C ARG A 77 -32.14 0.33 6.60
N ALA A 78 -31.36 0.37 7.69
CA ALA A 78 -29.96 -0.05 7.65
C ALA A 78 -29.80 -1.57 7.43
N PHE A 79 -30.61 -2.39 8.06
CA PHE A 79 -30.40 -3.84 8.10
C PHE A 79 -31.46 -4.68 7.37
N ILE A 80 -32.66 -4.11 7.08
CA ILE A 80 -33.75 -4.79 6.42
C ILE A 80 -33.91 -4.26 4.99
N ASP A 81 -34.22 -2.95 4.84
CA ASP A 81 -34.54 -2.36 3.55
C ASP A 81 -33.34 -2.22 2.63
N THR A 82 -32.14 -1.93 3.18
CA THR A 82 -30.93 -1.81 2.38
C THR A 82 -30.39 -3.20 2.05
N ALA A 83 -30.27 -3.52 0.77
CA ALA A 83 -29.67 -4.77 0.31
C ALA A 83 -28.21 -4.92 0.80
N TRP A 84 -27.80 -6.15 1.13
CA TRP A 84 -26.42 -6.42 1.58
C TRP A 84 -25.39 -5.92 0.56
N ILE A 85 -25.62 -6.14 -0.74
CA ILE A 85 -24.73 -5.72 -1.80
C ILE A 85 -24.42 -4.21 -1.77
N SER A 86 -25.44 -3.39 -1.44
CA SER A 86 -25.27 -1.93 -1.35
C SER A 86 -24.44 -1.50 -0.14
N GLN A 87 -24.51 -2.25 0.98
CA GLN A 87 -23.66 -2.01 2.15
C GLN A 87 -22.22 -2.43 1.87
N GLU A 88 -22.03 -3.59 1.24
CA GLU A 88 -20.71 -4.08 0.85
C GLU A 88 -20.03 -3.12 -0.16
N GLU A 89 -20.81 -2.59 -1.09
CA GLU A 89 -20.35 -1.56 -2.04
C GLU A 89 -19.92 -0.28 -1.34
N SER A 90 -20.68 0.16 -0.33
CA SER A 90 -20.30 1.33 0.49
C SER A 90 -18.99 1.12 1.23
N LEU A 91 -18.75 -0.09 1.76
CA LEU A 91 -17.45 -0.46 2.37
C LEU A 91 -16.33 -0.50 1.32
N ALA A 92 -16.62 -0.97 0.11
CA ALA A 92 -15.66 -0.99 -0.99
C ALA A 92 -15.20 0.44 -1.36
N TRP A 93 -16.15 1.37 -1.50
CA TRP A 93 -15.84 2.77 -1.78
C TRP A 93 -15.04 3.45 -0.66
N LEU A 94 -15.40 3.20 0.60
CA LEU A 94 -14.63 3.69 1.76
C LEU A 94 -13.18 3.21 1.73
N LEU A 95 -12.98 1.91 1.53
CA LEU A 95 -11.66 1.31 1.47
C LEU A 95 -10.86 1.83 0.27
N LEU A 96 -11.48 1.94 -0.91
CA LEU A 96 -10.83 2.45 -2.11
C LEU A 96 -10.31 3.87 -1.91
N ASN A 97 -11.13 4.78 -1.37
CA ASN A 97 -10.72 6.16 -1.09
C ASN A 97 -9.54 6.20 -0.09
N ASN A 98 -9.57 5.35 0.94
CA ASN A 98 -8.49 5.27 1.91
C ASN A 98 -7.18 4.76 1.28
N LEU A 99 -7.24 3.75 0.40
CA LEU A 99 -6.06 3.25 -0.32
C LEU A 99 -5.41 4.34 -1.20
N PHE A 100 -6.21 5.16 -1.89
CA PHE A 100 -5.68 6.28 -2.66
C PHE A 100 -5.08 7.35 -1.75
N ALA A 101 -5.73 7.71 -0.65
CA ALA A 101 -5.19 8.67 0.32
C ALA A 101 -3.84 8.19 0.89
N ILE A 102 -3.72 6.89 1.20
CA ILE A 102 -2.46 6.29 1.67
C ILE A 102 -1.38 6.37 0.59
N HIS A 103 -1.70 6.01 -0.67
CA HIS A 103 -0.73 6.02 -1.77
C HIS A 103 -0.28 7.44 -2.12
N GLU A 104 -1.21 8.39 -2.23
CA GLU A 104 -0.93 9.82 -2.49
C GLU A 104 -0.08 10.41 -1.35
N GLY A 105 -0.44 10.15 -0.10
CA GLY A 105 0.32 10.57 1.08
C GLY A 105 1.71 9.94 1.16
N TRP A 106 1.84 8.66 0.76
CA TRP A 106 3.14 7.99 0.63
C TRP A 106 4.03 8.68 -0.41
N ALA A 107 3.49 8.90 -1.61
CA ALA A 107 4.22 9.55 -2.68
C ALA A 107 4.68 10.95 -2.27
N GLN A 108 3.82 11.72 -1.62
CA GLN A 108 4.15 13.04 -1.10
C GLN A 108 5.31 12.98 -0.09
N ARG A 109 5.20 12.17 0.95
CA ARG A 109 6.24 12.04 1.99
C ARG A 109 7.56 11.53 1.41
N LEU A 110 7.51 10.54 0.51
CA LEU A 110 8.70 10.01 -0.15
C LEU A 110 9.43 11.13 -0.92
N PHE A 111 8.70 12.02 -1.60
CA PHE A 111 9.31 13.15 -2.29
C PHE A 111 9.86 14.23 -1.36
N GLU A 112 9.14 14.57 -0.31
CA GLU A 112 9.61 15.54 0.70
C GLU A 112 10.90 15.06 1.38
N ASP A 113 10.96 13.78 1.75
CA ASP A 113 12.12 13.18 2.44
C ASP A 113 13.32 13.03 1.51
N ILE A 114 13.11 12.54 0.27
CA ILE A 114 14.18 12.23 -0.68
C ILE A 114 14.67 13.48 -1.42
N PHE A 115 13.78 14.41 -1.74
CA PHE A 115 14.07 15.56 -2.60
C PHE A 115 14.00 16.89 -1.84
N SER A 116 14.40 16.92 -0.56
CA SER A 116 14.49 18.15 0.23
C SER A 116 15.29 19.20 -0.52
N GLY A 117 14.64 20.30 -0.91
CA GLY A 117 15.21 21.38 -1.72
C GLY A 117 14.64 21.52 -3.14
N PHE A 118 13.83 20.56 -3.60
CA PHE A 118 12.99 20.74 -4.77
C PHE A 118 11.61 21.19 -4.34
N HIS A 119 11.13 22.32 -4.89
CA HIS A 119 9.73 22.67 -4.73
C HIS A 119 8.87 21.53 -5.29
N TYR A 120 8.17 20.87 -4.38
CA TYR A 120 7.20 19.86 -4.63
C TYR A 120 6.14 20.43 -5.58
N THR A 121 6.02 19.87 -6.76
CA THR A 121 4.94 20.19 -7.69
C THR A 121 4.09 18.94 -7.84
N ASP A 122 2.76 19.09 -7.89
CA ASP A 122 1.78 18.03 -8.19
C ASP A 122 2.19 17.15 -9.37
N ARG A 123 3.06 17.68 -10.24
CA ARG A 123 3.59 16.97 -11.40
C ARG A 123 4.45 15.76 -11.01
N PHE A 124 5.15 15.77 -9.87
CA PHE A 124 5.97 14.66 -9.45
C PHE A 124 5.14 13.52 -8.88
N ILE A 125 4.10 13.81 -8.07
CA ILE A 125 3.16 12.76 -7.60
C ILE A 125 2.52 12.07 -8.80
N LYS A 126 2.07 12.85 -9.79
CA LYS A 126 1.45 12.32 -11.01
C LYS A 126 2.34 11.31 -11.73
N ASN A 127 3.66 11.44 -11.64
CA ASN A 127 4.57 10.47 -12.26
C ASN A 127 4.51 9.07 -11.59
N LEU A 128 4.04 8.95 -10.34
CA LEU A 128 3.83 7.67 -9.66
C LEU A 128 2.38 7.18 -9.75
N GLU A 129 1.54 7.86 -10.51
CA GLU A 129 0.11 7.56 -10.62
C GLU A 129 -0.33 7.16 -12.03
N PHE A 130 0.58 7.19 -13.01
CA PHE A 130 0.23 6.92 -14.40
C PHE A 130 1.10 5.84 -15.03
N PRO A 131 0.47 4.91 -15.79
CA PRO A 131 1.19 3.96 -16.64
C PRO A 131 2.17 4.70 -17.57
N GLY A 132 3.32 4.11 -17.84
CA GLY A 132 4.37 4.69 -18.68
C GLY A 132 5.16 5.84 -18.05
N LEU A 133 4.57 6.60 -17.12
CA LEU A 133 5.28 7.67 -16.40
C LEU A 133 6.04 7.12 -15.19
N THR A 134 5.49 6.18 -14.44
CA THR A 134 6.14 5.58 -13.26
C THR A 134 7.45 4.92 -13.65
N ASN A 135 7.46 4.08 -14.67
CA ASN A 135 8.70 3.43 -15.13
C ASN A 135 9.72 4.44 -15.66
N LYS A 136 9.28 5.44 -16.43
CA LYS A 136 10.18 6.50 -16.92
C LYS A 136 10.77 7.32 -15.79
N PHE A 137 9.96 7.65 -14.79
CA PHE A 137 10.39 8.38 -13.62
C PHE A 137 11.42 7.59 -12.81
N LEU A 138 11.14 6.33 -12.45
CA LEU A 138 12.06 5.48 -11.71
C LEU A 138 13.38 5.28 -12.49
N SER A 139 13.31 5.01 -13.79
CA SER A 139 14.48 4.85 -14.65
C SER A 139 15.30 6.15 -14.76
N TYR A 140 14.66 7.31 -14.85
CA TYR A 140 15.33 8.61 -14.90
C TYR A 140 16.21 8.83 -13.66
N TYR A 141 15.69 8.55 -12.46
CA TYR A 141 16.45 8.75 -11.22
C TYR A 141 17.60 7.75 -11.05
N VAL A 142 17.47 6.55 -11.60
CA VAL A 142 18.54 5.53 -11.54
C VAL A 142 19.65 5.79 -12.57
N THR A 143 19.34 6.38 -13.73
CA THR A 143 20.29 6.49 -14.86
C THR A 143 21.00 7.84 -14.97
N ASN A 144 20.41 8.96 -14.51
CA ASN A 144 20.96 10.31 -14.74
C ASN A 144 22.00 10.76 -13.69
N GLY A 145 22.99 9.94 -13.38
CA GLY A 145 24.08 10.30 -12.48
C GLY A 145 23.70 10.47 -11.02
N LYS A 146 22.45 10.17 -10.67
CA LYS A 146 21.92 10.18 -9.31
C LYS A 146 21.96 8.81 -8.66
N LYS A 147 22.69 7.86 -9.25
CA LYS A 147 22.84 6.50 -8.71
C LYS A 147 23.86 6.49 -7.56
N SER A 148 23.42 6.03 -6.40
CA SER A 148 24.32 5.69 -5.30
C SER A 148 24.94 4.32 -5.53
N VAL A 149 26.18 4.29 -5.99
CA VAL A 149 26.95 3.03 -6.21
C VAL A 149 27.01 2.20 -4.94
N ALA A 150 27.03 2.85 -3.81
CA ALA A 150 27.18 2.23 -2.53
C ALA A 150 25.88 1.59 -2.03
N LEU A 151 24.76 2.29 -2.06
CA LEU A 151 23.46 1.74 -1.70
C LEU A 151 23.02 0.66 -2.69
N ASP A 152 23.25 0.87 -3.99
CA ASP A 152 23.00 -0.15 -5.02
C ASP A 152 23.77 -1.43 -4.72
N GLY A 153 25.07 -1.32 -4.50
CA GLY A 153 25.91 -2.48 -4.22
C GLY A 153 25.63 -3.19 -2.89
N ALA A 154 25.17 -2.44 -1.88
CA ALA A 154 24.92 -2.97 -0.54
C ALA A 154 23.51 -3.51 -0.35
N PHE A 155 22.47 -2.78 -0.76
CA PHE A 155 21.09 -3.03 -0.38
C PHE A 155 20.22 -3.52 -1.54
N TRP A 156 20.32 -2.95 -2.73
CA TRP A 156 19.36 -3.20 -3.81
C TRP A 156 19.11 -4.69 -4.08
N GLY A 157 20.18 -5.46 -4.32
CA GLY A 157 20.03 -6.89 -4.62
C GLY A 157 19.44 -7.71 -3.46
N VAL A 158 19.57 -7.24 -2.20
CA VAL A 158 18.98 -7.90 -1.02
C VAL A 158 17.50 -7.62 -0.95
N TYR A 159 17.11 -6.34 -1.05
CA TYR A 159 15.71 -5.93 -1.02
C TYR A 159 14.93 -6.52 -2.19
N LYS A 160 15.49 -6.48 -3.41
CA LYS A 160 14.90 -7.09 -4.59
C LYS A 160 14.68 -8.60 -4.42
N ALA A 161 15.69 -9.33 -3.94
CA ALA A 161 15.58 -10.78 -3.76
C ALA A 161 14.56 -11.16 -2.67
N LYS A 162 14.45 -10.34 -1.61
CA LYS A 162 13.52 -10.60 -0.51
C LYS A 162 12.08 -10.17 -0.81
N SER A 163 11.87 -9.23 -1.73
CA SER A 163 10.53 -8.82 -2.12
C SER A 163 9.78 -9.92 -2.87
N HIS A 164 10.51 -10.83 -3.52
CA HIS A 164 9.95 -11.89 -4.38
C HIS A 164 9.04 -11.35 -5.49
N LEU A 165 9.19 -10.07 -5.88
CA LEU A 165 8.35 -9.43 -6.89
C LEU A 165 9.04 -9.41 -8.26
N ASP A 166 8.23 -9.53 -9.31
CA ASP A 166 8.67 -9.30 -10.68
C ASP A 166 8.53 -7.81 -11.04
N PHE A 167 9.66 -7.13 -11.10
CA PHE A 167 9.73 -5.69 -11.38
C PHE A 167 9.27 -5.34 -12.81
N SER A 168 9.30 -6.29 -13.73
CA SER A 168 8.80 -6.09 -15.10
C SER A 168 7.28 -5.90 -15.16
N LYS A 169 6.56 -6.30 -14.10
CA LYS A 169 5.10 -6.21 -14.01
C LYS A 169 4.58 -4.86 -13.51
N LEU A 170 5.47 -3.92 -13.15
CA LEU A 170 5.06 -2.62 -12.61
C LEU A 170 4.09 -1.88 -13.53
N GLU A 171 4.30 -1.94 -14.85
CA GLU A 171 3.39 -1.30 -15.82
C GLU A 171 1.98 -1.89 -15.76
N ASN A 172 1.86 -3.23 -15.67
CA ASN A 172 0.57 -3.90 -15.56
C ASN A 172 -0.15 -3.50 -14.26
N TYR A 173 0.61 -3.36 -13.14
CA TYR A 173 0.03 -2.86 -11.88
C TYR A 173 -0.47 -1.43 -12.02
N MET A 174 0.25 -0.58 -12.77
CA MET A 174 -0.16 0.80 -13.01
C MET A 174 -1.40 0.92 -13.90
N LEU A 175 -1.61 0.00 -14.86
CA LEU A 175 -2.85 -0.06 -15.64
C LEU A 175 -4.05 -0.38 -14.74
N CYS A 176 -3.92 -1.35 -13.84
CA CYS A 176 -4.94 -1.62 -12.83
C CYS A 176 -5.16 -0.43 -11.90
N TYR A 177 -4.08 0.19 -11.40
CA TYR A 177 -4.15 1.40 -10.59
C TYR A 177 -4.93 2.52 -11.28
N ARG A 178 -4.68 2.72 -12.59
CA ARG A 178 -5.37 3.73 -13.39
C ARG A 178 -6.86 3.48 -13.48
N TYR A 179 -7.29 2.24 -13.68
CA TYR A 179 -8.71 1.88 -13.68
C TYR A 179 -9.39 2.26 -12.36
N PHE A 180 -8.85 1.82 -11.23
CA PHE A 180 -9.42 2.12 -9.92
C PHE A 180 -9.39 3.62 -9.58
N LYS A 181 -8.39 4.36 -10.07
CA LYS A 181 -8.33 5.81 -9.95
C LYS A 181 -9.47 6.50 -10.70
N GLU A 182 -9.76 6.08 -11.92
CA GLU A 182 -10.89 6.62 -12.66
C GLU A 182 -12.24 6.21 -12.07
N ALA A 183 -12.36 5.00 -11.52
CA ALA A 183 -13.55 4.59 -10.77
C ALA A 183 -13.76 5.50 -9.54
N ARG A 184 -12.70 5.77 -8.76
CA ARG A 184 -12.74 6.72 -7.64
C ARG A 184 -13.11 8.13 -8.10
N ASN A 185 -12.60 8.59 -9.24
CA ASN A 185 -12.95 9.91 -9.79
C ASN A 185 -14.43 9.97 -10.19
N CYS A 186 -15.02 8.90 -10.74
CA CYS A 186 -16.45 8.81 -11.00
C CYS A 186 -17.26 8.92 -9.71
N TYR A 187 -16.82 8.24 -8.64
CA TYR A 187 -17.46 8.33 -7.33
C TYR A 187 -17.41 9.78 -6.79
N MET A 188 -16.25 10.42 -6.80
CA MET A 188 -16.04 11.72 -6.15
C MET A 188 -16.62 12.90 -6.94
N HIS A 189 -16.65 12.82 -8.28
CA HIS A 189 -16.90 13.99 -9.13
C HIS A 189 -18.04 13.81 -10.12
N HIS A 190 -18.51 12.57 -10.34
CA HIS A 190 -19.53 12.25 -11.36
C HIS A 190 -20.74 11.52 -10.80
N ASN A 191 -20.99 11.64 -9.51
CA ASN A 191 -22.14 11.00 -8.84
C ASN A 191 -22.26 9.50 -9.16
N PHE A 192 -21.14 8.77 -9.05
CA PHE A 192 -20.99 7.34 -9.37
C PHE A 192 -21.13 6.96 -10.86
N VAL A 193 -21.36 7.91 -11.76
CA VAL A 193 -21.63 7.62 -13.17
C VAL A 193 -20.33 7.41 -13.93
N ALA A 194 -20.24 6.33 -14.70
CA ALA A 194 -19.08 5.97 -15.50
C ALA A 194 -18.78 7.00 -16.58
N SER A 195 -17.55 7.50 -16.59
CA SER A 195 -17.01 8.42 -17.58
C SER A 195 -16.30 7.69 -18.73
N GLN A 196 -16.06 8.38 -19.86
CA GLN A 196 -15.26 7.83 -20.94
C GLN A 196 -13.84 7.45 -20.48
N LYS A 197 -13.23 8.23 -19.57
CA LYS A 197 -11.91 7.93 -19.02
C LYS A 197 -11.87 6.62 -18.27
N LEU A 198 -12.96 6.26 -17.58
CA LEU A 198 -13.04 4.96 -16.90
C LEU A 198 -13.14 3.82 -17.91
N ILE A 199 -13.89 3.99 -18.99
CA ILE A 199 -14.00 2.99 -20.07
C ILE A 199 -12.65 2.80 -20.76
N ASP A 200 -11.94 3.87 -21.07
CA ASP A 200 -10.61 3.82 -21.69
C ASP A 200 -9.63 3.09 -20.76
N ALA A 201 -9.60 3.42 -19.46
CA ALA A 201 -8.76 2.78 -18.48
C ALA A 201 -9.13 1.28 -18.27
N TYR A 202 -10.40 0.91 -18.37
CA TYR A 202 -10.84 -0.47 -18.38
C TYR A 202 -10.30 -1.24 -19.59
N ASN A 203 -10.43 -0.68 -20.78
CA ASN A 203 -9.94 -1.29 -22.01
C ASN A 203 -8.41 -1.49 -22.01
N ASP A 204 -7.67 -0.54 -21.42
CA ASP A 204 -6.21 -0.65 -21.25
C ASP A 204 -5.82 -1.73 -20.24
N TYR A 205 -6.62 -1.92 -19.18
CA TYR A 205 -6.33 -2.86 -18.10
C TYR A 205 -6.70 -4.32 -18.45
N ILE A 206 -7.84 -4.55 -19.07
CA ILE A 206 -8.39 -5.92 -19.31
C ILE A 206 -7.41 -6.85 -20.01
N PRO A 207 -6.62 -6.45 -21.02
CA PRO A 207 -5.66 -7.33 -21.68
C PRO A 207 -4.58 -7.91 -20.73
N VAL A 208 -4.30 -7.23 -19.63
CA VAL A 208 -3.30 -7.65 -18.62
C VAL A 208 -3.94 -8.13 -17.31
N ALA A 209 -5.26 -8.23 -17.25
CA ALA A 209 -6.00 -8.68 -16.07
C ALA A 209 -5.94 -10.22 -15.92
N THR A 210 -4.74 -10.77 -15.84
CA THR A 210 -4.49 -12.20 -15.62
C THR A 210 -3.65 -12.42 -14.36
N THR A 211 -3.76 -13.59 -13.75
CA THR A 211 -2.94 -13.97 -12.59
C THR A 211 -1.45 -13.94 -12.91
N THR A 212 -1.08 -14.31 -14.15
CA THR A 212 0.30 -14.31 -14.64
C THR A 212 0.81 -12.88 -14.83
N ASP A 213 0.03 -12.01 -15.48
CA ASP A 213 0.47 -10.66 -15.80
C ASP A 213 0.53 -9.75 -14.58
N LEU A 214 -0.33 -9.99 -13.60
CA LEU A 214 -0.35 -9.26 -12.32
C LEU A 214 0.44 -9.97 -11.21
N ASP A 215 0.96 -11.17 -11.47
CA ASP A 215 1.68 -11.98 -10.48
C ASP A 215 0.91 -12.07 -9.14
N VAL A 216 -0.40 -12.32 -9.21
CA VAL A 216 -1.32 -12.44 -8.08
C VAL A 216 -2.01 -13.79 -8.08
N SER A 217 -2.44 -14.26 -6.90
CA SER A 217 -3.24 -15.48 -6.79
C SER A 217 -4.67 -15.29 -7.32
N GLU A 218 -5.16 -14.05 -7.29
CA GLU A 218 -6.51 -13.70 -7.70
C GLU A 218 -6.52 -12.29 -8.30
N VAL A 219 -7.09 -12.17 -9.50
CA VAL A 219 -7.25 -10.89 -10.19
C VAL A 219 -8.49 -10.18 -9.68
N PRO A 220 -8.47 -8.84 -9.47
CA PRO A 220 -9.69 -8.08 -9.23
C PRO A 220 -10.68 -8.31 -10.37
N GLU A 221 -11.87 -8.80 -10.03
CA GLU A 221 -12.92 -9.12 -11.00
C GLU A 221 -13.79 -7.88 -11.21
N ILE A 222 -13.62 -7.21 -12.34
CA ILE A 222 -14.21 -5.92 -12.62
C ILE A 222 -15.32 -6.07 -13.66
N ALA A 223 -16.53 -5.61 -13.32
CA ALA A 223 -17.61 -5.52 -14.29
C ALA A 223 -17.29 -4.46 -15.37
N PRO A 224 -17.54 -4.73 -16.66
CA PRO A 224 -17.36 -3.76 -17.73
C PRO A 224 -18.16 -2.47 -17.45
N PRO A 225 -17.52 -1.29 -17.37
CA PRO A 225 -18.23 -0.04 -17.15
C PRO A 225 -19.01 0.34 -18.41
N VAL A 226 -20.23 0.84 -18.23
CA VAL A 226 -21.08 1.34 -19.32
C VAL A 226 -21.23 2.85 -19.18
N LEU A 227 -20.93 3.60 -20.23
CA LEU A 227 -20.97 5.05 -20.22
C LEU A 227 -22.35 5.57 -19.72
N GLY A 228 -22.32 6.48 -18.79
CA GLY A 228 -23.52 7.07 -18.23
C GLY A 228 -24.29 6.18 -17.25
N GLN A 229 -23.80 4.97 -16.94
CA GLN A 229 -24.38 4.06 -15.96
C GLN A 229 -23.60 4.09 -14.64
N PRO A 230 -24.23 3.72 -13.51
CA PRO A 230 -23.53 3.63 -12.22
C PRO A 230 -22.37 2.64 -12.27
N VAL A 231 -21.23 3.05 -11.71
CA VAL A 231 -20.05 2.21 -11.52
C VAL A 231 -20.30 1.24 -10.36
N GLN A 232 -20.18 -0.04 -10.61
CA GLN A 232 -20.29 -1.08 -9.58
C GLN A 232 -18.90 -1.43 -9.04
N LEU A 233 -18.80 -1.54 -7.72
CA LEU A 233 -17.56 -1.87 -7.05
C LEU A 233 -17.82 -2.89 -5.93
N ARG A 234 -17.12 -4.02 -5.95
CA ARG A 234 -17.22 -5.02 -4.89
C ARG A 234 -16.03 -4.91 -3.93
N LEU A 235 -16.26 -5.19 -2.67
CA LEU A 235 -15.22 -5.16 -1.64
C LEU A 235 -14.05 -6.10 -1.99
N ARG A 236 -14.34 -7.27 -2.56
CA ARG A 236 -13.32 -8.24 -3.01
C ARG A 236 -12.36 -7.65 -4.04
N ASP A 237 -12.87 -6.85 -4.98
CA ASP A 237 -12.05 -6.23 -6.02
C ASP A 237 -11.09 -5.19 -5.44
N VAL A 238 -11.55 -4.42 -4.46
CA VAL A 238 -10.71 -3.44 -3.74
C VAL A 238 -9.66 -4.13 -2.87
N ILE A 239 -10.00 -5.29 -2.29
CA ILE A 239 -9.02 -6.13 -1.57
C ILE A 239 -7.92 -6.59 -2.54
N GLY A 240 -8.29 -7.11 -3.71
CA GLY A 240 -7.32 -7.48 -4.75
C GLY A 240 -6.47 -6.30 -5.21
N PHE A 241 -7.10 -5.14 -5.45
CA PHE A 241 -6.41 -3.90 -5.82
C PHE A 241 -5.37 -3.46 -4.78
N SER A 242 -5.68 -3.60 -3.49
CA SER A 242 -4.75 -3.23 -2.42
C SER A 242 -3.42 -3.99 -2.48
N GLN A 243 -3.44 -5.24 -2.93
CA GLN A 243 -2.22 -6.03 -3.13
C GLN A 243 -1.34 -5.41 -4.22
N LEU A 244 -1.95 -4.89 -5.29
CA LEU A 244 -1.23 -4.21 -6.36
C LEU A 244 -0.65 -2.87 -5.89
N VAL A 245 -1.39 -2.09 -5.09
CA VAL A 245 -0.88 -0.86 -4.46
C VAL A 245 0.35 -1.16 -3.59
N ARG A 246 0.32 -2.22 -2.79
CA ARG A 246 1.49 -2.68 -2.01
C ARG A 246 2.69 -2.98 -2.91
N ARG A 247 2.48 -3.70 -4.02
CA ARG A 247 3.54 -4.04 -4.98
C ARG A 247 4.14 -2.80 -5.64
N ILE A 248 3.29 -1.83 -6.03
CA ILE A 248 3.73 -0.54 -6.59
C ILE A 248 4.63 0.19 -5.59
N ILE A 249 4.22 0.30 -4.33
CA ILE A 249 5.01 0.93 -3.26
C ILE A 249 6.36 0.21 -3.09
N ILE A 250 6.36 -1.12 -2.96
CA ILE A 250 7.58 -1.91 -2.73
C ILE A 250 8.55 -1.81 -3.91
N ILE A 251 8.07 -1.94 -5.15
CA ILE A 251 8.92 -1.86 -6.35
C ILE A 251 9.51 -0.45 -6.49
N SER A 252 8.70 0.58 -6.25
CA SER A 252 9.17 1.97 -6.29
C SER A 252 10.20 2.26 -5.22
N ASP A 253 9.98 1.80 -3.99
CA ASP A 253 10.89 1.89 -2.85
C ASP A 253 12.27 1.29 -3.19
N ILE A 254 12.29 0.05 -3.71
CA ILE A 254 13.52 -0.66 -4.04
C ILE A 254 14.26 0.00 -5.21
N ASN A 255 13.56 0.54 -6.20
CA ASN A 255 14.19 1.27 -7.29
C ASN A 255 14.79 2.60 -6.80
N LEU A 256 14.09 3.34 -5.94
CA LEU A 256 14.56 4.62 -5.41
C LEU A 256 15.69 4.47 -4.38
N LEU A 257 15.78 3.32 -3.71
CA LEU A 257 16.91 2.96 -2.85
C LEU A 257 18.28 3.09 -3.55
N CYS A 258 18.34 2.90 -4.87
CA CYS A 258 19.58 3.03 -5.64
C CYS A 258 20.01 4.48 -5.90
N THR A 259 19.33 5.47 -5.35
CA THR A 259 19.61 6.89 -5.65
C THR A 259 20.46 7.56 -4.56
N THR A 260 21.19 8.61 -4.93
CA THR A 260 21.90 9.46 -3.96
C THR A 260 20.95 10.12 -2.96
N ALA A 261 19.69 10.34 -3.35
CA ALA A 261 18.66 10.86 -2.46
C ALA A 261 18.35 9.90 -1.29
N ALA A 262 18.45 8.59 -1.51
CA ALA A 262 18.28 7.58 -0.46
C ALA A 262 19.43 7.58 0.57
N GLU A 263 20.58 8.16 0.24
CA GLU A 263 21.69 8.28 1.19
C GLU A 263 21.28 9.12 2.40
N LYS A 264 20.46 10.16 2.20
CA LYS A 264 19.95 10.97 3.31
C LYS A 264 19.13 10.11 4.29
N GLU A 265 18.16 9.33 3.79
CA GLU A 265 17.37 8.42 4.63
C GLU A 265 18.27 7.46 5.41
N PHE A 266 19.33 6.95 4.77
CA PHE A 266 20.31 6.09 5.42
C PHE A 266 21.04 6.82 6.56
N PHE A 267 21.52 8.04 6.31
CA PHE A 267 22.27 8.82 7.33
C PHE A 267 21.37 9.29 8.47
N ASP A 268 20.15 9.75 8.18
CA ASP A 268 19.18 10.19 9.19
C ASP A 268 18.80 9.06 10.17
N ARG A 269 18.89 7.82 9.72
CA ARG A 269 18.66 6.63 10.56
C ARG A 269 19.90 6.13 11.27
N THR A 270 21.09 6.57 10.85
CA THR A 270 22.35 6.14 11.43
C THR A 270 22.74 7.07 12.60
N PRO A 271 22.95 6.56 13.83
CA PRO A 271 23.35 7.39 14.95
C PRO A 271 24.64 8.17 14.67
N SER A 272 24.67 9.44 15.03
CA SER A 272 25.84 10.34 14.83
C SER A 272 27.13 9.87 15.53
N ASN A 273 26.99 9.03 16.55
CA ASN A 273 28.11 8.42 17.28
C ASN A 273 28.53 7.04 16.73
N TRP A 274 27.94 6.61 15.59
CA TRP A 274 28.29 5.34 15.01
C TRP A 274 29.64 5.43 14.28
N THR A 275 30.66 4.80 14.85
CA THR A 275 32.00 4.71 14.25
C THR A 275 32.26 3.30 13.82
N CYS A 276 32.66 3.11 12.56
CA CYS A 276 33.12 1.80 12.03
C CYS A 276 34.35 1.23 12.77
N ARG A 277 34.95 2.00 13.65
CA ARG A 277 36.17 1.65 14.42
C ARG A 277 35.98 0.48 15.40
N THR A 278 34.74 0.11 15.68
CA THR A 278 34.42 -0.93 16.67
C THR A 278 34.09 -2.31 16.07
N LEU A 279 34.21 -2.47 14.76
CA LEU A 279 34.03 -3.79 14.16
C LEU A 279 35.18 -4.72 14.54
N SER A 280 34.83 -5.91 15.05
CA SER A 280 35.80 -6.94 15.40
C SER A 280 36.62 -7.34 14.17
N GLY A 281 37.93 -7.49 14.32
CA GLY A 281 38.79 -8.05 13.29
C GLY A 281 38.45 -9.51 12.90
N ASN A 282 37.63 -10.19 13.71
CA ASN A 282 37.10 -11.50 13.40
C ASN A 282 35.83 -11.34 12.51
N PRO A 283 35.83 -11.93 11.27
CA PRO A 283 34.72 -11.77 10.33
C PRO A 283 33.34 -12.22 10.85
N SER A 284 33.30 -13.29 11.65
CA SER A 284 32.05 -13.81 12.22
C SER A 284 31.49 -12.89 13.29
N ARG A 285 32.36 -12.31 14.15
CA ARG A 285 31.96 -11.34 15.16
C ARG A 285 31.55 -10.00 14.53
N ALA A 286 32.28 -9.52 13.53
CA ALA A 286 31.93 -8.33 12.76
C ALA A 286 30.54 -8.48 12.13
N LYS A 287 30.26 -9.61 11.48
CA LYS A 287 28.94 -9.93 10.92
C LYS A 287 27.85 -9.88 12.00
N GLY A 288 28.07 -10.46 13.17
CA GLY A 288 27.11 -10.43 14.28
C GLY A 288 26.87 -9.02 14.85
N GLN A 289 27.92 -8.18 14.89
CA GLN A 289 27.80 -6.78 15.32
C GLN A 289 26.91 -5.98 14.34
N ILE A 290 27.13 -6.17 13.05
CA ILE A 290 26.42 -5.44 12.01
C ILE A 290 24.97 -5.89 11.89
N ASN A 291 24.69 -7.18 11.98
CA ASN A 291 23.32 -7.66 11.99
C ASN A 291 22.53 -7.01 13.14
N ARG A 292 23.12 -6.92 14.32
CA ARG A 292 22.51 -6.22 15.46
C ARG A 292 22.31 -4.72 15.22
N TYR A 293 23.21 -4.05 14.49
CA TYR A 293 23.05 -2.66 14.13
C TYR A 293 21.98 -2.46 13.04
N SER A 294 21.96 -3.32 12.02
CA SER A 294 20.93 -3.28 10.97
C SER A 294 19.53 -3.48 11.57
N GLU A 295 19.37 -4.40 12.53
CA GLU A 295 18.12 -4.61 13.25
C GLU A 295 17.70 -3.39 14.07
N LYS A 296 18.65 -2.71 14.75
CA LYS A 296 18.37 -1.49 15.51
C LYS A 296 17.97 -0.32 14.62
N LEU A 297 18.50 -0.27 13.40
CA LEU A 297 18.20 0.78 12.43
C LEU A 297 17.01 0.42 11.55
N ASP A 298 16.39 -0.73 11.79
CA ASP A 298 15.24 -1.22 11.02
C ASP A 298 15.58 -1.43 9.52
N PHE A 299 16.85 -1.72 9.21
CA PHE A 299 17.30 -2.14 7.89
C PHE A 299 17.38 -3.67 7.81
N LEU A 300 17.26 -4.21 6.60
CA LEU A 300 17.43 -5.63 6.36
C LEU A 300 18.82 -6.12 6.76
N ASN A 301 18.88 -7.33 7.33
CA ASN A 301 20.12 -8.03 7.62
C ASN A 301 20.94 -8.27 6.35
N LEU A 302 22.11 -7.66 6.30
CA LEU A 302 23.02 -7.70 5.17
C LEU A 302 24.07 -8.82 5.31
N ASN A 303 24.45 -9.46 4.20
CA ASN A 303 25.57 -10.40 4.19
C ASN A 303 26.91 -9.66 4.36
N GLY A 304 27.81 -10.21 5.19
CA GLY A 304 29.04 -9.56 5.67
C GLY A 304 29.95 -8.89 4.64
N ARG A 305 30.01 -9.37 3.37
CA ARG A 305 30.83 -8.73 2.32
C ARG A 305 30.26 -7.38 1.83
N ARG A 306 28.94 -7.18 1.92
CA ARG A 306 28.28 -5.94 1.50
C ARG A 306 28.40 -4.84 2.54
N ILE A 307 28.62 -5.20 3.76
CA ILE A 307 28.79 -4.34 4.93
C ILE A 307 30.09 -3.54 4.89
N ILE A 308 31.18 -4.15 4.42
CA ILE A 308 32.47 -3.46 4.26
C ILE A 308 32.31 -2.23 3.35
N ARG A 309 31.43 -2.30 2.34
CA ARG A 309 31.14 -1.16 1.47
C ARG A 309 30.34 -0.04 2.15
N ILE A 310 29.45 -0.37 3.08
CA ILE A 310 28.72 0.64 3.88
C ILE A 310 29.67 1.32 4.87
N CYS A 311 30.56 0.56 5.50
CA CYS A 311 31.56 1.13 6.39
C CYS A 311 32.53 2.07 5.63
N SER A 312 32.90 1.76 4.39
CA SER A 312 33.70 2.68 3.57
C SER A 312 32.95 3.94 3.19
N LEU A 313 31.62 3.88 2.99
CA LEU A 313 30.78 5.05 2.76
C LEU A 313 30.74 6.00 3.97
N ILE A 314 30.47 5.44 5.14
CA ILE A 314 30.38 6.23 6.38
C ILE A 314 31.74 6.86 6.69
N THR A 315 32.84 6.16 6.41
CA THR A 315 34.20 6.69 6.61
C THR A 315 34.52 7.83 5.62
N VAL A 316 34.07 7.75 4.39
CA VAL A 316 34.28 8.80 3.38
C VAL A 316 33.47 10.06 3.75
N PHE A 317 32.21 9.94 4.18
CA PHE A 317 31.40 11.10 4.52
C PHE A 317 31.78 11.76 5.86
N SER A 318 32.26 11.01 6.85
CA SER A 318 32.78 11.61 8.08
C SER A 318 34.09 12.40 7.90
N LEU A 319 34.70 12.35 6.72
CA LEU A 319 35.88 13.17 6.36
C LEU A 319 35.49 14.48 5.65
N TYR A 320 34.22 14.63 5.22
CA TYR A 320 33.71 15.82 4.52
C TYR A 320 32.64 16.60 5.30
N SER A 321 32.28 16.17 6.51
CA SER A 321 31.48 16.90 7.49
C SER A 321 32.38 17.49 8.58
#